data_ec1cb4a64d043e9f2c345c10b0e8b821
#
_entry.id   ec1cb4a64d043e9f2c345c10b0e8b821
#
_cell.length_a   1.000
_cell.length_b   1.000
_cell.length_c   1.000
_cell.angle_alpha   90.00
_cell.angle_beta   90.00
_cell.angle_gamma   90.00
#
_symmetry.space_group_name_H-M   'P 1'
#
loop_
_entity.id
_entity.type
_entity.pdbx_description
1 polymer ?
#
loop_
_entity_poly.entity_id
_entity_poly.type
_entity_poly.pdbx_seq_one_letter_code
_entity_poly.pdbx_strand_id
1 'polypeptide(L)'
;MSTFQESRRERHQRLKQRRRRKWTAALAMGAAALLFSAGILLHAMDGPRQDQGEQAAAAPYGAPPTLGKARGNGAMGPLPPVYGPTAGANAAADGPIRLVFAGDALMDWSVKETIRKQGPDYPFAHVAEEIQEADFAVVNLETAVTFHNQKDTNQLFNFKSDPISLEGLKNAGFDLVSIANNHTLDFKQKGFLDTLANLEHYELPFMGGGKNGEEAYRAHEVTIKGKRIKFLAFSRFIPQTYWFAADDRPGIAEAYNKSSVLPVIRKESQDCDYLFVYMHWGVEKNNKPEPWQRTYAREMIDAGADGIVGSHVHVLQGFEWYNGKPIAYSIGNFLFPNYVKGKNADTGLLTLTIEDDGIRMSFSPYQIYRDQIIKKDAAYVKRQFKYLESISYDVAIGADRAIEAIQSKPPASGKH
;
A
#
# COMPACT_ATOMS: atom_id res chain seq x y z
N MET A 1 56.99 20.17 6.52
CA MET A 1 55.60 19.78 6.30
C MET A 1 54.74 20.71 7.10
N SER A 2 54.20 21.74 6.48
CA SER A 2 53.39 22.79 7.10
C SER A 2 51.94 22.54 6.79
N THR A 3 51.16 22.15 7.78
CA THR A 3 49.68 22.00 7.66
C THR A 3 49.06 23.38 7.76
N PHE A 4 48.49 23.84 6.64
CA PHE A 4 47.69 25.06 6.56
C PHE A 4 46.42 24.89 7.38
N GLN A 5 46.32 25.44 8.58
CA GLN A 5 45.06 25.59 9.29
C GLN A 5 44.30 26.79 8.74
N GLU A 6 43.19 26.51 8.06
CA GLU A 6 42.24 27.53 7.54
C GLU A 6 41.64 28.31 8.74
N SER A 7 41.74 29.64 8.73
CA SER A 7 41.24 30.48 9.81
C SER A 7 39.70 30.47 9.89
N ARG A 8 39.15 30.59 11.11
CA ARG A 8 37.69 30.65 11.34
C ARG A 8 36.98 31.74 10.45
N ARG A 9 37.67 32.83 10.13
CA ARG A 9 37.19 33.91 9.27
C ARG A 9 37.04 33.48 7.80
N GLU A 10 38.01 32.75 7.27
CA GLU A 10 37.96 32.24 5.88
C GLU A 10 36.87 31.20 5.67
N ARG A 11 36.69 30.31 6.65
CA ARG A 11 35.60 29.34 6.65
C ARG A 11 34.22 30.00 6.68
N HIS A 12 34.07 31.10 7.45
CA HIS A 12 32.82 31.86 7.52
C HIS A 12 32.52 32.63 6.24
N GLN A 13 33.56 33.17 5.57
CA GLN A 13 33.40 33.84 4.27
C GLN A 13 33.03 32.86 3.15
N ARG A 14 33.63 31.66 3.10
CA ARG A 14 33.24 30.59 2.15
C ARG A 14 31.82 30.11 2.34
N LEU A 15 31.36 30.00 3.56
CA LEU A 15 29.96 29.63 3.85
C LEU A 15 28.97 30.72 3.43
N LYS A 16 29.29 32.01 3.61
CA LYS A 16 28.47 33.12 3.11
C LYS A 16 28.44 33.19 1.58
N GLN A 17 29.56 32.94 0.89
CA GLN A 17 29.60 32.89 -0.56
C GLN A 17 28.80 31.69 -1.13
N ARG A 18 28.87 30.51 -0.51
CA ARG A 18 28.07 29.34 -0.90
C ARG A 18 26.56 29.58 -0.68
N ARG A 19 26.17 30.26 0.40
CA ARG A 19 24.78 30.67 0.61
C ARG A 19 24.31 31.65 -0.45
N ARG A 20 25.08 32.70 -0.76
CA ARG A 20 24.74 33.67 -1.84
C ARG A 20 24.57 33.00 -3.20
N ARG A 21 25.48 32.09 -3.60
CA ARG A 21 25.37 31.32 -4.85
C ARG A 21 24.12 30.41 -4.90
N LYS A 22 23.70 29.82 -3.79
CA LYS A 22 22.45 29.05 -3.73
C LYS A 22 21.21 29.93 -3.86
N TRP A 23 21.21 31.13 -3.28
CA TRP A 23 20.11 32.08 -3.40
C TRP A 23 19.99 32.68 -4.82
N THR A 24 21.10 32.97 -5.48
CA THR A 24 21.08 33.45 -6.89
C THR A 24 20.64 32.35 -7.85
N ALA A 25 21.00 31.07 -7.62
CA ALA A 25 20.51 29.94 -8.41
C ALA A 25 19.00 29.70 -8.23
N ALA A 26 18.50 29.84 -7.00
CA ALA A 26 17.06 29.69 -6.71
C ALA A 26 16.23 30.81 -7.33
N LEU A 27 16.72 32.07 -7.32
CA LEU A 27 16.08 33.19 -7.98
C LEU A 27 16.08 33.05 -9.51
N ALA A 28 17.16 32.56 -10.13
CA ALA A 28 17.22 32.28 -11.54
C ALA A 28 16.25 31.18 -12.00
N MET A 29 16.09 30.12 -11.21
CA MET A 29 15.10 29.06 -11.48
C MET A 29 13.65 29.57 -11.32
N GLY A 30 13.38 30.44 -10.35
CA GLY A 30 12.07 31.07 -10.17
C GLY A 30 11.69 31.98 -11.34
N ALA A 31 12.64 32.76 -11.88
CA ALA A 31 12.42 33.62 -13.04
C ALA A 31 12.20 32.82 -14.34
N ALA A 32 12.89 31.69 -14.52
CA ALA A 32 12.68 30.80 -15.66
C ALA A 32 11.30 30.13 -15.62
N ALA A 33 10.81 29.76 -14.42
CA ALA A 33 9.47 29.19 -14.25
C ALA A 33 8.36 30.20 -14.55
N LEU A 34 8.54 31.48 -14.19
CA LEU A 34 7.59 32.56 -14.51
C LEU A 34 7.54 32.89 -15.99
N LEU A 35 8.68 32.85 -16.71
CA LEU A 35 8.73 33.06 -18.16
C LEU A 35 8.09 31.89 -18.93
N PHE A 36 8.22 30.66 -18.43
CA PHE A 36 7.61 29.50 -19.04
C PHE A 36 6.08 29.51 -18.87
N SER A 37 5.55 29.93 -17.71
CA SER A 37 4.12 30.10 -17.49
C SER A 37 3.50 31.23 -18.29
N ALA A 38 4.21 32.34 -18.52
CA ALA A 38 3.76 33.44 -19.39
C ALA A 38 3.72 33.03 -20.87
N GLY A 39 4.65 32.19 -21.33
CA GLY A 39 4.66 31.64 -22.69
C GLY A 39 3.47 30.71 -22.97
N ILE A 40 3.07 29.92 -22.01
CA ILE A 40 1.88 29.04 -22.13
C ILE A 40 0.59 29.88 -22.17
N LEU A 41 0.50 30.98 -21.42
CA LEU A 41 -0.70 31.85 -21.43
C LEU A 41 -0.86 32.59 -22.74
N LEU A 42 0.23 33.01 -23.38
CA LEU A 42 0.21 33.68 -24.69
C LEU A 42 -0.15 32.71 -25.83
N HIS A 43 0.24 31.43 -25.74
CA HIS A 43 -0.09 30.43 -26.76
C HIS A 43 -1.55 29.92 -26.67
N ALA A 44 -2.21 30.12 -25.53
CA ALA A 44 -3.62 29.76 -25.33
C ALA A 44 -4.61 30.83 -25.86
N MET A 45 -4.13 32.01 -26.30
CA MET A 45 -4.98 33.09 -26.80
C MET A 45 -5.12 33.14 -28.34
N ASP A 46 -4.33 32.34 -29.06
CA ASP A 46 -4.49 32.18 -30.53
C ASP A 46 -5.26 30.86 -30.81
N GLY A 47 -6.58 30.95 -30.77
CA GLY A 47 -7.49 29.85 -31.14
C GLY A 47 -7.64 29.73 -32.66
N PRO A 48 -7.58 28.52 -33.24
CA PRO A 48 -7.92 28.31 -34.64
C PRO A 48 -9.44 28.31 -34.84
N ARG A 49 -9.83 28.86 -35.97
CA ARG A 49 -11.18 29.00 -36.52
C ARG A 49 -11.88 27.64 -36.66
N GLN A 50 -13.16 27.65 -36.37
CA GLN A 50 -14.11 26.53 -36.61
C GLN A 50 -14.07 26.10 -38.08
N ASP A 51 -13.91 24.79 -38.30
CA ASP A 51 -14.37 24.12 -39.51
C ASP A 51 -15.39 23.05 -39.12
N GLN A 52 -16.57 23.14 -39.76
CA GLN A 52 -17.72 22.25 -39.56
C GLN A 52 -17.53 21.02 -40.44
N GLY A 53 -17.62 19.85 -39.87
CA GLY A 53 -17.65 18.63 -40.67
C GLY A 53 -17.72 17.34 -39.85
N GLU A 54 -18.88 16.70 -39.95
CA GLU A 54 -19.20 15.30 -39.71
C GLU A 54 -19.29 14.75 -38.29
N GLN A 55 -20.54 14.62 -37.86
CA GLN A 55 -21.00 13.79 -36.77
C GLN A 55 -20.86 12.31 -37.12
N ALA A 56 -19.98 11.58 -36.44
CA ALA A 56 -20.09 10.14 -36.31
C ALA A 56 -20.77 9.80 -34.97
N ALA A 57 -21.94 9.21 -35.03
CA ALA A 57 -22.74 8.86 -33.88
C ALA A 57 -22.08 7.76 -33.05
N ALA A 58 -21.76 8.06 -31.82
CA ALA A 58 -21.45 7.06 -30.80
C ALA A 58 -22.75 6.59 -30.16
N ALA A 59 -23.00 5.30 -30.18
CA ALA A 59 -24.14 4.67 -29.53
C ALA A 59 -24.10 4.90 -28.01
N PRO A 60 -25.26 5.18 -27.36
CA PRO A 60 -25.32 5.43 -25.94
C PRO A 60 -25.23 4.10 -25.15
N TYR A 61 -24.29 3.99 -24.25
CA TYR A 61 -24.33 2.99 -23.19
C TYR A 61 -25.58 3.24 -22.32
N GLY A 62 -26.36 2.19 -22.11
CA GLY A 62 -27.64 2.25 -21.40
C GLY A 62 -27.46 2.77 -19.96
N ALA A 63 -28.40 3.62 -19.58
CA ALA A 63 -28.51 4.12 -18.22
C ALA A 63 -28.85 2.97 -17.24
N PRO A 64 -28.35 3.04 -15.98
CA PRO A 64 -28.73 2.07 -14.97
C PRO A 64 -30.22 2.16 -14.65
N PRO A 65 -30.88 1.04 -14.30
CA PRO A 65 -32.30 1.02 -14.03
C PRO A 65 -32.67 1.91 -12.84
N THR A 66 -33.66 2.76 -13.02
CA THR A 66 -34.25 3.59 -11.98
C THR A 66 -34.97 2.73 -10.93
N LEU A 67 -34.50 2.80 -9.69
CA LEU A 67 -35.13 2.22 -8.51
C LEU A 67 -36.52 2.86 -8.31
N GLY A 68 -37.55 2.04 -8.46
CA GLY A 68 -38.94 2.40 -8.16
C GLY A 68 -39.12 2.67 -6.67
N LYS A 69 -39.88 3.72 -6.35
CA LYS A 69 -40.27 4.07 -4.98
C LYS A 69 -41.16 2.96 -4.39
N ALA A 70 -40.63 2.19 -3.44
CA ALA A 70 -41.42 1.36 -2.53
C ALA A 70 -41.62 2.10 -1.21
N ARG A 71 -42.85 2.43 -0.88
CA ARG A 71 -43.30 2.80 0.48
C ARG A 71 -43.43 1.51 1.29
N GLY A 72 -42.85 1.50 2.50
CA GLY A 72 -43.10 0.42 3.45
C GLY A 72 -42.37 0.65 4.74
N ASN A 73 -43.04 1.06 5.81
CA ASN A 73 -42.64 0.96 7.18
C ASN A 73 -42.47 -0.52 7.53
N GLY A 74 -41.24 -0.94 7.90
CA GLY A 74 -40.97 -2.28 8.40
C GLY A 74 -39.78 -2.26 9.31
N ALA A 75 -39.95 -2.81 10.50
CA ALA A 75 -38.95 -2.92 11.55
C ALA A 75 -37.62 -3.52 11.06
N MET A 76 -36.51 -3.02 11.57
CA MET A 76 -35.17 -3.59 11.34
C MET A 76 -35.16 -5.05 11.80
N GLY A 77 -35.03 -5.95 10.82
CA GLY A 77 -34.70 -7.34 11.05
C GLY A 77 -33.21 -7.52 11.32
N PRO A 78 -32.77 -8.68 11.85
CA PRO A 78 -31.37 -8.91 12.18
C PRO A 78 -30.49 -8.79 10.94
N LEU A 79 -29.28 -8.25 11.15
CA LEU A 79 -28.22 -8.07 10.15
C LEU A 79 -27.97 -9.39 9.39
N PRO A 80 -27.73 -9.35 8.07
CA PRO A 80 -27.42 -10.55 7.30
C PRO A 80 -26.13 -11.19 7.82
N PRO A 81 -26.02 -12.53 7.75
CA PRO A 81 -24.86 -13.24 8.24
C PRO A 81 -23.61 -12.83 7.47
N VAL A 82 -22.49 -12.80 8.21
CA VAL A 82 -21.13 -12.68 7.69
C VAL A 82 -20.97 -13.67 6.52
N TYR A 83 -20.72 -13.13 5.32
CA TYR A 83 -20.40 -13.97 4.17
C TYR A 83 -19.02 -14.59 4.40
N GLY A 84 -19.02 -15.86 4.74
CA GLY A 84 -17.83 -16.68 4.64
C GLY A 84 -17.47 -16.82 3.14
N PRO A 85 -16.17 -16.94 2.82
CA PRO A 85 -15.73 -17.12 1.45
C PRO A 85 -16.38 -18.35 0.85
N THR A 86 -16.87 -18.23 -0.39
CA THR A 86 -17.13 -19.41 -1.22
C THR A 86 -15.77 -20.02 -1.55
N ALA A 87 -15.35 -20.94 -0.69
CA ALA A 87 -14.15 -21.74 -0.93
C ALA A 87 -14.31 -22.43 -2.28
N GLY A 88 -13.42 -22.11 -3.23
CA GLY A 88 -13.17 -22.97 -4.37
C GLY A 88 -12.83 -24.36 -3.80
N ALA A 89 -13.68 -25.33 -4.09
CA ALA A 89 -13.56 -26.69 -3.59
C ALA A 89 -12.26 -27.31 -4.07
N ASN A 90 -11.52 -27.95 -3.13
CA ASN A 90 -10.38 -28.85 -3.25
C ASN A 90 -8.97 -28.26 -3.11
N ALA A 91 -8.70 -27.51 -2.04
CA ALA A 91 -7.37 -27.59 -1.44
C ALA A 91 -7.39 -28.72 -0.41
N ALA A 92 -6.38 -29.61 -0.41
CA ALA A 92 -6.22 -30.64 0.59
C ALA A 92 -6.30 -30.00 1.99
N ALA A 93 -7.07 -30.59 2.91
CA ALA A 93 -7.28 -30.06 4.26
C ALA A 93 -5.97 -29.97 5.08
N ASP A 94 -4.90 -30.60 4.60
CA ASP A 94 -3.58 -30.68 5.23
C ASP A 94 -2.52 -30.01 4.32
N GLY A 95 -1.55 -29.33 4.93
CA GLY A 95 -0.39 -28.76 4.27
C GLY A 95 -0.14 -27.29 4.62
N PRO A 96 0.97 -26.71 4.17
CA PRO A 96 1.35 -25.34 4.47
C PRO A 96 0.31 -24.34 3.93
N ILE A 97 0.06 -23.26 4.67
CA ILE A 97 -0.81 -22.17 4.24
C ILE A 97 0.05 -21.04 3.68
N ARG A 98 -0.18 -20.68 2.43
CA ARG A 98 0.54 -19.60 1.75
C ARG A 98 -0.27 -18.30 1.75
N LEU A 99 0.21 -17.30 2.48
CA LEU A 99 -0.36 -15.96 2.50
C LEU A 99 0.54 -15.04 1.67
N VAL A 100 -0.03 -14.37 0.66
CA VAL A 100 0.69 -13.41 -0.19
C VAL A 100 0.28 -11.99 0.15
N PHE A 101 1.26 -11.11 0.28
CA PHE A 101 1.05 -9.68 0.52
C PHE A 101 1.70 -8.86 -0.59
N ALA A 102 0.95 -7.90 -1.11
CA ALA A 102 1.41 -6.91 -2.07
C ALA A 102 1.35 -5.49 -1.45
N GLY A 103 2.19 -4.58 -1.94
CA GLY A 103 2.29 -3.20 -1.46
C GLY A 103 1.20 -2.28 -2.01
N ASP A 104 1.55 -1.04 -2.27
CA ASP A 104 0.63 0.04 -2.61
C ASP A 104 0.16 -0.06 -4.07
N ALA A 105 -1.16 -0.21 -4.27
CA ALA A 105 -1.81 -0.20 -5.58
C ALA A 105 -2.53 1.13 -5.81
N LEU A 106 -1.88 2.03 -6.57
CA LEU A 106 -2.42 3.31 -7.00
C LEU A 106 -2.90 3.22 -8.45
N MET A 107 -4.20 3.11 -8.65
CA MET A 107 -4.80 2.85 -9.96
C MET A 107 -5.42 4.10 -10.61
N ASP A 108 -4.74 5.25 -10.50
CA ASP A 108 -5.10 6.50 -11.19
C ASP A 108 -4.08 6.87 -12.28
N TRP A 109 -4.22 8.01 -12.90
CA TRP A 109 -3.37 8.57 -13.95
C TRP A 109 -3.11 7.57 -15.09
N SER A 110 -1.85 7.26 -15.41
CA SER A 110 -1.51 6.37 -16.53
C SER A 110 -2.03 4.94 -16.34
N VAL A 111 -2.08 4.41 -15.11
CA VAL A 111 -2.66 3.11 -14.81
C VAL A 111 -4.13 3.07 -15.19
N LYS A 112 -4.89 4.10 -14.81
CA LYS A 112 -6.32 4.23 -15.16
C LYS A 112 -6.52 4.25 -16.67
N GLU A 113 -5.70 5.03 -17.39
CA GLU A 113 -5.77 5.09 -18.86
C GLU A 113 -5.38 3.73 -19.50
N THR A 114 -4.42 3.05 -18.91
CA THR A 114 -4.00 1.70 -19.35
C THR A 114 -5.11 0.68 -19.14
N ILE A 115 -5.76 0.68 -17.96
CA ILE A 115 -6.92 -0.18 -17.66
C ILE A 115 -8.07 0.09 -18.65
N ARG A 116 -8.39 1.35 -18.95
CA ARG A 116 -9.43 1.71 -19.92
C ARG A 116 -9.14 1.19 -21.34
N LYS A 117 -7.88 1.15 -21.74
CA LYS A 117 -7.45 0.77 -23.10
C LYS A 117 -7.19 -0.72 -23.26
N GLN A 118 -6.64 -1.36 -22.24
CA GLN A 118 -6.12 -2.73 -22.31
C GLN A 118 -6.94 -3.74 -21.48
N GLY A 119 -7.88 -3.23 -20.66
CA GLY A 119 -8.65 -4.02 -19.69
C GLY A 119 -8.05 -4.05 -18.30
N PRO A 120 -8.86 -4.44 -17.28
CA PRO A 120 -8.48 -4.40 -15.88
C PRO A 120 -7.36 -5.39 -15.51
N ASP A 121 -7.21 -6.48 -16.24
CA ASP A 121 -6.22 -7.54 -15.94
C ASP A 121 -4.82 -7.19 -16.45
N TYR A 122 -4.70 -6.26 -17.40
CA TYR A 122 -3.46 -5.93 -18.06
C TYR A 122 -2.30 -5.57 -17.11
N PRO A 123 -2.51 -4.76 -16.05
CA PRO A 123 -1.43 -4.45 -15.10
C PRO A 123 -0.86 -5.68 -14.38
N PHE A 124 -1.64 -6.73 -14.22
CA PHE A 124 -1.35 -7.91 -13.41
C PHE A 124 -0.92 -9.13 -14.21
N ALA A 125 -0.91 -9.06 -15.55
CA ALA A 125 -0.73 -10.19 -16.46
C ALA A 125 0.53 -11.05 -16.18
N HIS A 126 1.58 -10.49 -15.59
CA HIS A 126 2.82 -11.21 -15.30
C HIS A 126 2.99 -11.65 -13.85
N VAL A 127 2.03 -11.31 -12.97
CA VAL A 127 2.11 -11.59 -11.54
C VAL A 127 0.91 -12.35 -11.01
N ALA A 128 -0.21 -12.34 -11.73
CA ALA A 128 -1.47 -12.97 -11.31
C ALA A 128 -1.31 -14.47 -10.98
N GLU A 129 -0.55 -15.22 -11.76
CA GLU A 129 -0.30 -16.64 -11.50
C GLU A 129 0.27 -16.89 -10.09
N GLU A 130 1.29 -16.12 -9.68
CA GLU A 130 1.91 -16.28 -8.35
C GLU A 130 0.97 -15.86 -7.22
N ILE A 131 0.07 -14.89 -7.47
CA ILE A 131 -0.96 -14.46 -6.51
C ILE A 131 -2.04 -15.55 -6.38
N GLN A 132 -2.53 -16.09 -7.50
CA GLN A 132 -3.56 -17.13 -7.54
C GLN A 132 -3.11 -18.49 -6.96
N GLU A 133 -1.80 -18.74 -6.90
CA GLU A 133 -1.24 -19.90 -6.22
C GLU A 133 -1.26 -19.79 -4.68
N ALA A 134 -1.54 -18.61 -4.12
CA ALA A 134 -1.69 -18.42 -2.70
C ALA A 134 -3.02 -19.00 -2.17
N ASP A 135 -3.05 -19.37 -0.92
CA ASP A 135 -4.31 -19.70 -0.23
C ASP A 135 -5.10 -18.44 0.14
N PHE A 136 -4.40 -17.29 0.28
CA PHE A 136 -5.02 -15.99 0.54
C PHE A 136 -4.05 -14.84 0.18
N ALA A 137 -4.56 -13.80 -0.47
CA ALA A 137 -3.76 -12.69 -0.96
C ALA A 137 -4.31 -11.33 -0.52
N VAL A 138 -3.41 -10.44 -0.07
CA VAL A 138 -3.72 -9.12 0.49
C VAL A 138 -2.97 -8.03 -0.25
N VAL A 139 -3.62 -6.89 -0.53
CA VAL A 139 -3.01 -5.71 -1.17
C VAL A 139 -3.48 -4.41 -0.48
N ASN A 140 -2.66 -3.35 -0.51
CA ASN A 140 -3.11 -2.01 -0.11
C ASN A 140 -3.71 -1.26 -1.30
N LEU A 141 -4.98 -0.90 -1.22
CA LEU A 141 -5.69 -0.08 -2.22
C LEU A 141 -5.48 1.40 -1.90
N GLU A 142 -4.47 2.02 -2.52
CA GLU A 142 -4.05 3.39 -2.24
C GLU A 142 -4.71 4.41 -3.20
N THR A 143 -5.99 4.23 -3.43
CA THR A 143 -6.84 5.14 -4.23
C THR A 143 -8.27 5.11 -3.74
N ALA A 144 -8.95 6.26 -3.73
CA ALA A 144 -10.41 6.27 -3.65
C ALA A 144 -11.00 5.67 -4.94
N VAL A 145 -11.99 4.80 -4.82
CA VAL A 145 -12.69 4.18 -5.96
C VAL A 145 -14.07 4.82 -6.08
N THR A 146 -14.18 5.87 -6.91
CA THR A 146 -15.39 6.68 -6.99
C THR A 146 -15.47 7.48 -8.28
N PHE A 147 -16.67 7.79 -8.72
CA PHE A 147 -16.93 8.81 -9.74
C PHE A 147 -17.16 10.21 -9.14
N HIS A 148 -17.20 10.33 -7.81
CA HIS A 148 -17.33 11.62 -7.15
C HIS A 148 -16.14 12.55 -7.49
N ASN A 149 -16.43 13.87 -7.66
CA ASN A 149 -15.42 14.81 -8.14
C ASN A 149 -14.97 15.85 -7.10
N GLN A 150 -15.58 15.87 -5.91
CA GLN A 150 -15.23 16.84 -4.89
C GLN A 150 -13.99 16.36 -4.13
N LYS A 151 -12.84 16.92 -4.49
CA LYS A 151 -11.54 16.63 -3.86
C LYS A 151 -11.45 17.18 -2.44
N ASP A 152 -10.64 16.55 -1.61
CA ASP A 152 -10.17 17.17 -0.38
C ASP A 152 -9.05 18.17 -0.74
N THR A 153 -9.36 19.46 -0.63
CA THR A 153 -8.44 20.56 -0.99
C THR A 153 -7.30 20.74 0.02
N ASN A 154 -7.35 20.06 1.16
CA ASN A 154 -6.26 20.02 2.14
C ASN A 154 -5.17 19.01 1.76
N GLN A 155 -5.37 18.24 0.67
CA GLN A 155 -4.41 17.31 0.11
C GLN A 155 -3.73 17.91 -1.12
N LEU A 156 -2.40 17.74 -1.20
CA LEU A 156 -1.62 18.15 -2.36
C LEU A 156 -1.93 17.29 -3.59
N PHE A 157 -2.07 15.97 -3.36
CA PHE A 157 -2.41 14.99 -4.38
C PHE A 157 -3.73 14.31 -3.99
N ASN A 158 -4.61 14.14 -4.96
CA ASN A 158 -5.85 13.40 -4.80
C ASN A 158 -5.97 12.38 -5.92
N PHE A 159 -6.06 11.11 -5.56
CA PHE A 159 -6.13 9.99 -6.50
C PHE A 159 -7.50 9.32 -6.48
N LYS A 160 -7.99 8.96 -7.65
CA LYS A 160 -9.20 8.14 -7.78
C LYS A 160 -9.15 7.18 -8.95
N SER A 161 -9.60 5.97 -8.69
CA SER A 161 -9.78 4.93 -9.68
C SER A 161 -11.22 4.83 -10.15
N ASP A 162 -11.44 4.32 -11.35
CA ASP A 162 -12.76 3.88 -11.78
C ASP A 162 -13.08 2.51 -11.12
N PRO A 163 -14.35 2.21 -10.80
CA PRO A 163 -14.73 0.96 -10.17
C PRO A 163 -14.25 -0.31 -10.89
N ILE A 164 -14.14 -0.28 -12.22
CA ILE A 164 -13.63 -1.40 -13.04
C ILE A 164 -12.20 -1.84 -12.65
N SER A 165 -11.42 -0.97 -12.03
CA SER A 165 -10.09 -1.32 -11.54
C SER A 165 -10.10 -2.41 -10.45
N LEU A 166 -11.19 -2.54 -9.69
CA LEU A 166 -11.37 -3.58 -8.68
C LEU A 166 -11.52 -4.97 -9.29
N GLU A 167 -12.11 -5.05 -10.52
CA GLU A 167 -12.17 -6.31 -11.26
C GLU A 167 -10.77 -6.86 -11.52
N GLY A 168 -9.81 -5.99 -11.89
CA GLY A 168 -8.42 -6.40 -12.10
C GLY A 168 -7.75 -6.95 -10.84
N LEU A 169 -8.01 -6.36 -9.66
CA LEU A 169 -7.51 -6.91 -8.38
C LEU A 169 -8.13 -8.28 -8.08
N LYS A 170 -9.45 -8.41 -8.24
CA LYS A 170 -10.15 -9.68 -8.03
C LYS A 170 -9.65 -10.78 -8.99
N ASN A 171 -9.55 -10.46 -10.28
CA ASN A 171 -9.07 -11.40 -11.30
C ASN A 171 -7.59 -11.78 -11.11
N ALA A 172 -6.77 -10.88 -10.57
CA ALA A 172 -5.40 -11.19 -10.20
C ALA A 172 -5.30 -12.17 -9.02
N GLY A 173 -6.36 -12.36 -8.25
CA GLY A 173 -6.43 -13.32 -7.14
C GLY A 173 -6.32 -12.69 -5.75
N PHE A 174 -6.53 -11.39 -5.60
CA PHE A 174 -6.58 -10.77 -4.28
C PHE A 174 -7.92 -11.04 -3.57
N ASP A 175 -7.83 -11.47 -2.31
CA ASP A 175 -8.98 -11.83 -1.46
C ASP A 175 -9.35 -10.71 -0.48
N LEU A 176 -8.40 -9.84 -0.12
CA LEU A 176 -8.59 -8.81 0.89
C LEU A 176 -7.81 -7.54 0.51
N VAL A 177 -8.44 -6.38 0.66
CA VAL A 177 -7.76 -5.10 0.48
C VAL A 177 -7.65 -4.32 1.78
N SER A 178 -6.47 -3.76 2.06
CA SER A 178 -6.31 -2.71 3.07
C SER A 178 -6.74 -1.38 2.47
N ILE A 179 -7.58 -0.64 3.20
CA ILE A 179 -7.95 0.75 2.88
C ILE A 179 -7.47 1.74 3.94
N ALA A 180 -6.64 1.30 4.89
CA ALA A 180 -6.04 2.15 5.91
C ALA A 180 -4.80 2.88 5.33
N ASN A 181 -5.01 3.97 4.57
CA ASN A 181 -3.93 4.75 3.97
C ASN A 181 -4.30 6.23 3.81
N ASN A 182 -3.34 7.03 3.35
CA ASN A 182 -3.47 8.49 3.21
C ASN A 182 -4.19 8.97 1.95
N HIS A 183 -4.68 8.05 1.09
CA HIS A 183 -5.40 8.40 -0.15
C HIS A 183 -6.85 7.91 -0.19
N THR A 184 -7.30 7.20 0.83
CA THR A 184 -8.63 6.62 0.90
C THR A 184 -9.75 7.68 0.94
N LEU A 185 -9.52 8.84 1.57
CA LEU A 185 -10.48 9.93 1.67
C LEU A 185 -10.13 11.15 0.78
N ASP A 186 -9.31 11.00 -0.24
CA ASP A 186 -8.94 12.05 -1.20
C ASP A 186 -10.15 12.74 -1.85
N PHE A 187 -11.27 12.05 -1.93
CA PHE A 187 -12.56 12.57 -2.40
C PHE A 187 -13.57 12.68 -1.27
N LYS A 188 -13.09 13.04 -0.08
CA LYS A 188 -13.87 13.26 1.15
C LYS A 188 -14.68 12.02 1.54
N GLN A 189 -15.53 12.18 2.55
CA GLN A 189 -16.37 11.11 3.07
C GLN A 189 -17.28 10.47 1.99
N LYS A 190 -17.79 11.26 1.03
CA LYS A 190 -18.62 10.71 -0.06
C LYS A 190 -17.83 9.76 -0.96
N GLY A 191 -16.60 10.14 -1.38
CA GLY A 191 -15.75 9.27 -2.17
C GLY A 191 -15.31 8.03 -1.40
N PHE A 192 -15.08 8.14 -0.09
CA PHE A 192 -14.80 7.02 0.78
C PHE A 192 -15.98 6.03 0.86
N LEU A 193 -17.20 6.52 1.12
CA LEU A 193 -18.38 5.67 1.16
C LEU A 193 -18.68 5.01 -0.20
N ASP A 194 -18.40 5.71 -1.32
CA ASP A 194 -18.46 5.11 -2.65
C ASP A 194 -17.43 3.98 -2.80
N THR A 195 -16.21 4.17 -2.25
CA THR A 195 -15.17 3.13 -2.25
C THR A 195 -15.64 1.88 -1.52
N LEU A 196 -16.22 2.01 -0.31
CA LEU A 196 -16.78 0.88 0.43
C LEU A 196 -17.88 0.17 -0.38
N ALA A 197 -18.82 0.93 -0.95
CA ALA A 197 -19.90 0.36 -1.76
C ALA A 197 -19.38 -0.35 -3.02
N ASN A 198 -18.35 0.18 -3.68
CA ASN A 198 -17.73 -0.46 -4.83
C ASN A 198 -16.99 -1.74 -4.44
N LEU A 199 -16.26 -1.76 -3.30
CA LEU A 199 -15.64 -2.97 -2.79
C LEU A 199 -16.67 -4.05 -2.47
N GLU A 200 -17.78 -3.69 -1.83
CA GLU A 200 -18.92 -4.59 -1.60
C GLU A 200 -19.50 -5.13 -2.93
N HIS A 201 -19.70 -4.25 -3.93
CA HIS A 201 -20.23 -4.63 -5.25
C HIS A 201 -19.34 -5.62 -6.01
N TYR A 202 -18.03 -5.43 -5.95
CA TYR A 202 -17.06 -6.34 -6.59
C TYR A 202 -16.73 -7.56 -5.72
N GLU A 203 -17.36 -7.70 -4.55
CA GLU A 203 -17.11 -8.79 -3.60
C GLU A 203 -15.62 -8.90 -3.23
N LEU A 204 -14.98 -7.75 -2.98
CA LEU A 204 -13.64 -7.64 -2.44
C LEU A 204 -13.73 -7.19 -0.97
N PRO A 205 -13.52 -8.10 -0.01
CA PRO A 205 -13.43 -7.76 1.39
C PRO A 205 -12.37 -6.70 1.67
N PHE A 206 -12.56 -5.90 2.71
CA PHE A 206 -11.64 -4.84 3.08
C PHE A 206 -11.45 -4.77 4.59
N MET A 207 -10.33 -4.13 4.99
CA MET A 207 -9.97 -3.88 6.39
C MET A 207 -9.34 -2.51 6.58
N GLY A 208 -9.37 -2.00 7.81
CA GLY A 208 -8.69 -0.76 8.19
C GLY A 208 -9.47 0.51 7.89
N GLY A 209 -10.73 0.39 7.53
CA GLY A 209 -11.66 1.49 7.35
C GLY A 209 -13.10 1.01 7.46
N GLY A 210 -14.04 1.92 7.69
CA GLY A 210 -15.45 1.56 7.86
C GLY A 210 -16.36 2.76 8.01
N LYS A 211 -17.65 2.47 8.15
CA LYS A 211 -18.72 3.48 8.34
C LYS A 211 -18.68 4.12 9.75
N ASN A 212 -17.92 3.52 10.65
CA ASN A 212 -17.69 3.97 12.03
C ASN A 212 -16.40 3.34 12.58
N GLY A 213 -16.05 3.66 13.83
CA GLY A 213 -14.86 3.15 14.51
C GLY A 213 -14.90 1.64 14.70
N GLU A 214 -16.04 1.06 15.06
CA GLU A 214 -16.18 -0.38 15.23
C GLU A 214 -15.83 -1.14 13.94
N GLU A 215 -16.35 -0.71 12.79
CA GLU A 215 -16.06 -1.30 11.48
C GLU A 215 -14.60 -1.09 11.08
N ALA A 216 -14.04 0.10 11.29
CA ALA A 216 -12.68 0.43 10.88
C ALA A 216 -11.60 -0.39 11.60
N TYR A 217 -11.81 -0.71 12.88
CA TYR A 217 -10.88 -1.49 13.70
C TYR A 217 -11.22 -2.98 13.75
N ARG A 218 -12.24 -3.43 13.00
CA ARG A 218 -12.65 -4.84 12.96
C ARG A 218 -11.60 -5.66 12.20
N ALA A 219 -11.22 -6.82 12.78
CA ALA A 219 -10.41 -7.80 12.08
C ALA A 219 -11.21 -8.46 10.96
N HIS A 220 -10.58 -8.71 9.82
CA HIS A 220 -11.08 -9.64 8.81
C HIS A 220 -10.65 -11.05 9.21
N GLU A 221 -11.60 -11.96 9.34
CA GLU A 221 -11.36 -13.36 9.73
C GLU A 221 -11.65 -14.30 8.57
N VAL A 222 -10.77 -15.27 8.36
CA VAL A 222 -10.92 -16.34 7.38
C VAL A 222 -10.45 -17.68 7.99
N THR A 223 -11.09 -18.78 7.61
CA THR A 223 -10.61 -20.12 7.93
C THR A 223 -9.97 -20.75 6.72
N ILE A 224 -8.68 -21.08 6.81
CA ILE A 224 -7.90 -21.71 5.73
C ILE A 224 -7.30 -23.00 6.28
N LYS A 225 -7.58 -24.13 5.62
CA LYS A 225 -7.09 -25.47 6.03
C LYS A 225 -7.27 -25.73 7.54
N GLY A 226 -8.43 -25.35 8.07
CA GLY A 226 -8.79 -25.52 9.48
C GLY A 226 -8.18 -24.54 10.47
N LYS A 227 -7.32 -23.59 10.02
CA LYS A 227 -6.75 -22.54 10.87
C LYS A 227 -7.55 -21.25 10.74
N ARG A 228 -7.91 -20.64 11.87
CA ARG A 228 -8.54 -19.32 11.93
C ARG A 228 -7.46 -18.25 11.86
N ILE A 229 -7.49 -17.45 10.80
CA ILE A 229 -6.51 -16.41 10.53
C ILE A 229 -7.21 -15.06 10.50
N LYS A 230 -6.69 -14.10 11.25
CA LYS A 230 -7.21 -12.75 11.29
C LYS A 230 -6.22 -11.76 10.69
N PHE A 231 -6.78 -10.70 10.09
CA PHE A 231 -6.03 -9.60 9.50
C PHE A 231 -6.57 -8.28 10.05
N LEU A 232 -5.65 -7.38 10.43
CA LEU A 232 -5.92 -6.00 10.82
C LEU A 232 -5.13 -5.04 9.95
N ALA A 233 -5.68 -3.87 9.68
CA ALA A 233 -4.94 -2.81 9.00
C ALA A 233 -5.08 -1.48 9.73
N PHE A 234 -3.97 -0.72 9.78
CA PHE A 234 -3.93 0.59 10.41
C PHE A 234 -3.05 1.55 9.62
N SER A 235 -3.32 2.85 9.71
CA SER A 235 -2.48 3.87 9.12
C SER A 235 -1.88 4.81 10.18
N ARG A 236 -0.57 4.98 10.13
CA ARG A 236 0.14 6.02 10.88
C ARG A 236 0.58 7.18 9.97
N PHE A 237 -0.04 7.31 8.81
CA PHE A 237 0.06 8.46 7.95
C PHE A 237 -1.35 8.83 7.47
N ILE A 238 -1.99 9.77 8.17
CA ILE A 238 -3.34 10.24 7.89
C ILE A 238 -3.28 11.77 7.87
N PRO A 239 -3.52 12.41 6.73
CA PRO A 239 -3.28 13.84 6.55
C PRO A 239 -4.14 14.73 7.42
N GLN A 240 -5.35 14.26 7.75
CA GLN A 240 -6.35 15.05 8.46
C GLN A 240 -7.01 14.22 9.57
N THR A 241 -7.15 14.78 10.76
CA THR A 241 -7.75 14.07 11.89
C THR A 241 -9.22 13.72 11.70
N TYR A 242 -9.94 14.45 10.83
CA TYR A 242 -11.34 14.11 10.49
C TYR A 242 -11.47 12.89 9.57
N TRP A 243 -10.34 12.30 9.11
CA TRP A 243 -10.30 11.02 8.42
C TRP A 243 -10.27 9.83 9.37
N PHE A 244 -9.98 10.05 10.67
CA PHE A 244 -10.05 8.98 11.66
C PHE A 244 -11.49 8.53 11.82
N ALA A 245 -11.71 7.22 11.77
CA ALA A 245 -13.01 6.66 12.11
C ALA A 245 -13.35 6.96 13.57
N ALA A 246 -14.62 7.25 13.84
CA ALA A 246 -15.18 7.44 15.17
C ALA A 246 -16.54 6.75 15.26
N ASP A 247 -17.14 6.72 16.44
CA ASP A 247 -18.41 5.99 16.66
C ASP A 247 -19.52 6.40 15.68
N ASP A 248 -19.56 7.69 15.31
CA ASP A 248 -20.55 8.32 14.44
C ASP A 248 -19.98 8.81 13.10
N ARG A 249 -18.70 8.48 12.81
CA ARG A 249 -18.01 9.03 11.65
C ARG A 249 -17.28 7.96 10.86
N PRO A 250 -17.58 7.81 9.54
CA PRO A 250 -16.80 6.99 8.62
C PRO A 250 -15.35 7.47 8.52
N GLY A 251 -14.44 6.52 8.40
CA GLY A 251 -13.02 6.84 8.28
C GLY A 251 -12.14 5.59 8.34
N ILE A 252 -10.87 5.82 8.61
CA ILE A 252 -9.83 4.79 8.67
C ILE A 252 -9.30 4.59 10.08
N ALA A 253 -8.79 3.38 10.34
CA ALA A 253 -8.18 3.01 11.62
C ALA A 253 -6.81 3.69 11.76
N GLU A 254 -6.69 4.61 12.72
CA GLU A 254 -5.46 5.35 12.98
C GLU A 254 -4.48 4.54 13.83
N ALA A 255 -3.18 4.76 13.62
CA ALA A 255 -2.09 4.15 14.37
C ALA A 255 -1.10 5.17 14.98
N TYR A 256 -1.48 6.44 15.09
CA TYR A 256 -0.69 7.43 15.84
C TYR A 256 -0.68 7.12 17.32
N ASN A 257 -1.82 6.65 17.82
CA ASN A 257 -2.01 6.33 19.21
C ASN A 257 -1.94 4.83 19.44
N LYS A 258 -0.90 4.37 20.13
CA LYS A 258 -0.73 2.96 20.46
C LYS A 258 -1.87 2.39 21.30
N SER A 259 -2.57 3.22 22.09
CA SER A 259 -3.73 2.80 22.86
C SER A 259 -4.96 2.51 22.02
N SER A 260 -5.00 2.93 20.76
CA SER A 260 -6.03 2.55 19.80
C SER A 260 -5.73 1.21 19.12
N VAL A 261 -4.45 0.82 19.01
CA VAL A 261 -4.00 -0.35 18.23
C VAL A 261 -3.69 -1.56 19.10
N LEU A 262 -2.82 -1.40 20.12
CA LEU A 262 -2.34 -2.55 20.90
C LEU A 262 -3.45 -3.31 21.65
N PRO A 263 -4.48 -2.66 22.23
CA PRO A 263 -5.60 -3.38 22.81
C PRO A 263 -6.42 -4.18 21.79
N VAL A 264 -6.58 -3.67 20.57
CA VAL A 264 -7.27 -4.40 19.48
C VAL A 264 -6.49 -5.66 19.12
N ILE A 265 -5.16 -5.54 18.92
CA ILE A 265 -4.30 -6.70 18.63
C ILE A 265 -4.42 -7.75 19.76
N ARG A 266 -4.30 -7.32 21.03
CA ARG A 266 -4.43 -8.26 22.17
C ARG A 266 -5.77 -8.97 22.22
N LYS A 267 -6.85 -8.25 21.92
CA LYS A 267 -8.20 -8.83 21.88
C LYS A 267 -8.33 -9.83 20.73
N GLU A 268 -7.97 -9.45 19.54
CA GLU A 268 -8.18 -10.24 18.34
C GLU A 268 -7.26 -11.47 18.27
N SER A 269 -6.07 -11.42 18.89
CA SER A 269 -5.15 -12.57 18.97
C SER A 269 -5.60 -13.69 19.92
N GLN A 270 -6.58 -13.44 20.80
CA GLN A 270 -7.00 -14.43 21.81
C GLN A 270 -7.85 -15.57 21.25
N ASP A 271 -8.51 -15.36 20.12
CA ASP A 271 -9.47 -16.28 19.54
C ASP A 271 -9.21 -16.60 18.06
N CYS A 272 -7.93 -16.62 17.64
CA CYS A 272 -7.49 -17.08 16.33
C CYS A 272 -6.20 -17.91 16.45
N ASP A 273 -5.86 -18.65 15.39
CA ASP A 273 -4.57 -19.36 15.32
C ASP A 273 -3.44 -18.43 14.92
N TYR A 274 -3.72 -17.43 14.05
CA TYR A 274 -2.75 -16.44 13.57
C TYR A 274 -3.39 -15.08 13.37
N LEU A 275 -2.64 -14.01 13.69
CA LEU A 275 -3.03 -12.63 13.50
C LEU A 275 -1.94 -11.85 12.74
N PHE A 276 -2.26 -11.33 11.57
CA PHE A 276 -1.37 -10.50 10.77
C PHE A 276 -1.82 -9.04 10.76
N VAL A 277 -0.87 -8.11 10.85
CA VAL A 277 -1.14 -6.67 10.85
C VAL A 277 -0.53 -6.01 9.64
N TYR A 278 -1.35 -5.31 8.85
CA TYR A 278 -0.91 -4.49 7.73
C TYR A 278 -0.81 -3.02 8.16
N MET A 279 0.38 -2.42 7.99
CA MET A 279 0.67 -1.06 8.45
C MET A 279 0.99 -0.11 7.30
N HIS A 280 0.28 0.99 7.22
CA HIS A 280 0.62 2.09 6.33
C HIS A 280 1.35 3.18 7.11
N TRP A 281 2.70 3.24 6.98
CA TRP A 281 3.55 4.01 7.89
C TRP A 281 4.91 4.35 7.32
N GLY A 282 5.67 5.23 8.03
CA GLY A 282 7.06 5.53 7.72
C GLY A 282 7.26 6.90 7.10
N VAL A 283 8.42 7.13 6.51
CA VAL A 283 8.78 8.36 5.81
C VAL A 283 9.02 8.04 4.34
N GLU A 284 8.29 8.69 3.45
CA GLU A 284 8.37 8.46 2.01
C GLU A 284 9.83 8.49 1.50
N LYS A 285 10.14 7.55 0.61
CA LYS A 285 11.46 7.37 -0.02
C LYS A 285 12.61 7.03 0.94
N ASN A 286 12.33 6.78 2.22
CA ASN A 286 13.34 6.29 3.15
C ASN A 286 13.38 4.75 3.11
N ASN A 287 14.49 4.18 2.62
CA ASN A 287 14.69 2.72 2.54
C ASN A 287 14.99 2.05 3.88
N LYS A 288 15.29 2.82 4.93
CA LYS A 288 15.48 2.29 6.28
C LYS A 288 14.29 2.67 7.13
N PRO A 289 13.69 1.73 7.86
CA PRO A 289 12.61 2.07 8.78
C PRO A 289 13.13 3.02 9.86
N GLU A 290 12.29 3.96 10.24
CA GLU A 290 12.56 4.84 11.36
C GLU A 290 12.66 4.04 12.68
N PRO A 291 13.46 4.45 13.66
CA PRO A 291 13.58 3.72 14.93
C PRO A 291 12.22 3.46 15.61
N TRP A 292 11.27 4.38 15.49
CA TRP A 292 9.93 4.23 16.04
C TRP A 292 9.10 3.15 15.30
N GLN A 293 9.30 2.94 13.98
CA GLN A 293 8.65 1.85 13.24
C GLN A 293 9.10 0.51 13.81
N ARG A 294 10.41 0.36 14.03
CA ARG A 294 10.99 -0.86 14.59
C ARG A 294 10.47 -1.14 16.00
N THR A 295 10.44 -0.14 16.87
CA THR A 295 9.89 -0.27 18.22
C THR A 295 8.42 -0.67 18.17
N TYR A 296 7.63 0.00 17.31
CA TYR A 296 6.19 -0.25 17.23
C TYR A 296 5.86 -1.62 16.63
N ALA A 297 6.61 -2.07 15.60
CA ALA A 297 6.47 -3.43 15.08
C ALA A 297 6.65 -4.48 16.17
N ARG A 298 7.69 -4.34 16.98
CA ARG A 298 7.98 -5.27 18.08
C ARG A 298 6.90 -5.24 19.15
N GLU A 299 6.41 -4.05 19.52
CA GLU A 299 5.29 -3.92 20.47
C GLU A 299 3.99 -4.56 19.95
N MET A 300 3.73 -4.53 18.64
CA MET A 300 2.60 -5.23 18.04
C MET A 300 2.78 -6.76 18.09
N ILE A 301 3.99 -7.26 17.84
CA ILE A 301 4.32 -8.67 18.04
C ILE A 301 4.14 -9.08 19.52
N ASP A 302 4.65 -8.28 20.46
CA ASP A 302 4.50 -8.54 21.90
C ASP A 302 3.02 -8.44 22.36
N ALA A 303 2.18 -7.72 21.61
CA ALA A 303 0.75 -7.64 21.83
C ALA A 303 -0.03 -8.85 21.26
N GLY A 304 0.62 -9.74 20.50
CA GLY A 304 0.04 -10.97 19.98
C GLY A 304 -0.07 -11.07 18.45
N ALA A 305 0.50 -10.15 17.69
CA ALA A 305 0.57 -10.29 16.23
C ALA A 305 1.60 -11.36 15.84
N ASP A 306 1.27 -12.17 14.82
CA ASP A 306 2.13 -13.23 14.27
C ASP A 306 2.97 -12.76 13.07
N GLY A 307 2.71 -11.57 12.56
CA GLY A 307 3.50 -10.95 11.52
C GLY A 307 3.05 -9.53 11.22
N ILE A 308 4.02 -8.69 10.79
CA ILE A 308 3.78 -7.29 10.42
C ILE A 308 4.21 -7.07 8.99
N VAL A 309 3.32 -6.48 8.19
CA VAL A 309 3.59 -6.09 6.79
C VAL A 309 3.34 -4.60 6.65
N GLY A 310 4.33 -3.87 6.15
CA GLY A 310 4.27 -2.42 6.01
C GLY A 310 4.24 -1.95 4.57
N SER A 311 3.75 -0.72 4.37
CA SER A 311 3.70 0.02 3.10
C SER A 311 3.81 1.53 3.34
N HIS A 312 3.48 2.39 2.40
CA HIS A 312 3.47 3.86 2.42
C HIS A 312 4.74 4.52 1.89
N VAL A 313 5.92 4.07 2.26
CA VAL A 313 7.15 4.80 1.93
C VAL A 313 7.51 4.78 0.45
N HIS A 314 6.76 4.06 -0.38
CA HIS A 314 6.90 3.91 -1.83
C HIS A 314 8.25 3.35 -2.29
N VAL A 315 8.99 2.72 -1.38
CA VAL A 315 10.22 1.98 -1.62
C VAL A 315 10.26 0.74 -0.74
N LEU A 316 11.04 -0.25 -1.12
CA LEU A 316 11.28 -1.41 -0.26
C LEU A 316 12.07 -0.97 0.97
N GLN A 317 11.63 -1.38 2.15
CA GLN A 317 12.41 -1.39 3.39
C GLN A 317 12.77 -2.84 3.74
N GLY A 318 13.68 -3.01 4.70
CA GLY A 318 14.19 -4.33 5.06
C GLY A 318 13.23 -5.18 5.86
N PHE A 319 13.71 -6.35 6.20
CA PHE A 319 13.02 -7.38 6.98
C PHE A 319 13.69 -7.57 8.34
N GLU A 320 12.93 -8.12 9.28
CA GLU A 320 13.42 -8.52 10.60
C GLU A 320 12.65 -9.76 11.09
N TRP A 321 13.34 -10.60 11.87
CA TRP A 321 12.69 -11.60 12.71
C TRP A 321 12.74 -11.15 14.16
N TYR A 322 11.59 -11.05 14.82
CA TYR A 322 11.50 -10.69 16.22
C TYR A 322 10.64 -11.71 16.96
N ASN A 323 11.20 -12.35 18.00
CA ASN A 323 10.56 -13.44 18.75
C ASN A 323 10.00 -14.56 17.84
N GLY A 324 10.74 -14.90 16.75
CA GLY A 324 10.32 -15.91 15.78
C GLY A 324 9.17 -15.46 14.85
N LYS A 325 8.80 -14.17 14.85
CA LYS A 325 7.74 -13.60 14.02
C LYS A 325 8.32 -12.68 12.94
N PRO A 326 7.80 -12.73 11.68
CA PRO A 326 8.28 -11.95 10.57
C PRO A 326 7.81 -10.49 10.64
N ILE A 327 8.71 -9.56 10.31
CA ILE A 327 8.41 -8.14 10.12
C ILE A 327 8.96 -7.72 8.76
N ALA A 328 8.10 -7.28 7.86
CA ALA A 328 8.44 -6.60 6.61
C ALA A 328 8.07 -5.12 6.76
N TYR A 329 9.06 -4.22 6.87
CA TYR A 329 8.81 -2.82 7.21
C TYR A 329 8.14 -2.04 6.10
N SER A 330 8.44 -2.33 4.84
CA SER A 330 7.70 -1.88 3.66
C SER A 330 8.00 -2.77 2.46
N ILE A 331 6.93 -3.22 1.82
CA ILE A 331 7.02 -3.96 0.56
C ILE A 331 6.85 -3.05 -0.67
N GLY A 332 6.89 -1.72 -0.46
CA GLY A 332 6.94 -0.69 -1.51
C GLY A 332 5.65 -0.53 -2.29
N ASN A 333 5.77 0.08 -3.47
CA ASN A 333 4.68 0.13 -4.43
C ASN A 333 4.43 -1.28 -5.00
N PHE A 334 3.17 -1.60 -5.29
CA PHE A 334 2.84 -2.81 -6.04
C PHE A 334 2.44 -2.47 -7.48
N LEU A 335 1.46 -1.60 -7.67
CA LEU A 335 1.08 -1.04 -8.95
C LEU A 335 1.03 0.48 -8.85
N PHE A 336 1.81 1.17 -9.65
CA PHE A 336 1.90 2.62 -9.62
C PHE A 336 2.02 3.19 -11.03
N PRO A 337 1.57 4.45 -11.27
CA PRO A 337 1.68 5.10 -12.57
C PRO A 337 3.12 5.15 -13.11
N ASN A 338 3.26 5.20 -14.42
CA ASN A 338 4.51 5.03 -15.18
C ASN A 338 5.62 6.06 -14.91
N TYR A 339 5.37 7.07 -14.07
CA TYR A 339 6.39 8.02 -13.64
C TYR A 339 7.38 7.44 -12.61
N VAL A 340 7.02 6.33 -11.91
CA VAL A 340 7.94 5.73 -10.94
C VAL A 340 9.14 5.10 -11.62
N LYS A 341 10.32 5.32 -11.03
CA LYS A 341 11.61 4.85 -11.57
C LYS A 341 12.57 4.51 -10.44
N GLY A 342 13.60 3.73 -10.76
CA GLY A 342 14.61 3.31 -9.78
C GLY A 342 13.96 2.57 -8.62
N LYS A 343 14.33 2.90 -7.40
CA LYS A 343 13.84 2.22 -6.19
C LYS A 343 12.32 2.29 -5.97
N ASN A 344 11.66 3.33 -6.49
CA ASN A 344 10.20 3.44 -6.43
C ASN A 344 9.49 2.49 -7.41
N ALA A 345 10.20 1.98 -8.41
CA ALA A 345 9.69 0.99 -9.35
C ALA A 345 10.06 -0.45 -8.94
N ASP A 346 10.99 -0.62 -7.98
CA ASP A 346 11.30 -1.93 -7.41
C ASP A 346 10.14 -2.35 -6.50
N THR A 347 9.59 -3.53 -6.75
CA THR A 347 8.41 -4.07 -6.08
C THR A 347 8.55 -5.57 -5.88
N GLY A 348 7.55 -6.20 -5.28
CA GLY A 348 7.52 -7.64 -5.13
C GLY A 348 6.30 -8.15 -4.38
N LEU A 349 6.25 -9.47 -4.24
CA LEU A 349 5.31 -10.18 -3.40
C LEU A 349 6.03 -10.73 -2.17
N LEU A 350 5.53 -10.41 -0.99
CA LEU A 350 5.91 -11.05 0.25
C LEU A 350 5.04 -12.28 0.44
N THR A 351 5.65 -13.44 0.63
CA THR A 351 4.93 -14.66 1.01
C THR A 351 5.26 -15.05 2.43
N LEU A 352 4.23 -15.24 3.25
CA LEU A 352 4.32 -15.85 4.57
C LEU A 352 3.70 -17.23 4.46
N THR A 353 4.50 -18.28 4.68
CA THR A 353 4.02 -19.67 4.67
C THR A 353 3.94 -20.17 6.09
N ILE A 354 2.74 -20.55 6.52
CA ILE A 354 2.50 -21.15 7.82
C ILE A 354 2.71 -22.66 7.68
N GLU A 355 3.64 -23.20 8.43
CA GLU A 355 3.98 -24.62 8.51
C GLU A 355 3.82 -25.14 9.95
N ASP A 356 3.96 -26.45 10.15
CA ASP A 356 3.79 -27.06 11.48
C ASP A 356 4.83 -26.56 12.50
N ASP A 357 6.02 -26.16 12.02
CA ASP A 357 7.14 -25.67 12.83
C ASP A 357 7.21 -24.14 12.94
N GLY A 358 6.28 -23.41 12.31
CA GLY A 358 6.21 -21.95 12.38
C GLY A 358 5.87 -21.25 11.07
N ILE A 359 6.30 -20.00 10.96
CA ILE A 359 6.09 -19.17 9.77
C ILE A 359 7.39 -19.06 9.01
N ARG A 360 7.37 -19.25 7.69
CA ARG A 360 8.48 -18.90 6.80
C ARG A 360 8.17 -17.62 6.06
N MET A 361 9.18 -16.82 5.81
CA MET A 361 9.08 -15.57 5.06
C MET A 361 9.90 -15.68 3.78
N SER A 362 9.33 -15.29 2.64
CA SER A 362 10.04 -15.18 1.38
C SER A 362 9.60 -13.97 0.58
N PHE A 363 10.43 -13.51 -0.36
CA PHE A 363 10.13 -12.34 -1.18
C PHE A 363 10.44 -12.60 -2.66
N SER A 364 9.47 -12.34 -3.53
CA SER A 364 9.59 -12.43 -4.99
C SER A 364 9.74 -11.04 -5.59
N PRO A 365 10.94 -10.63 -6.04
CA PRO A 365 11.15 -9.31 -6.64
C PRO A 365 10.53 -9.19 -8.03
N TYR A 366 9.85 -8.08 -8.24
CA TYR A 366 9.29 -7.63 -9.52
C TYR A 366 9.70 -6.18 -9.80
N GLN A 367 9.30 -5.64 -10.93
CA GLN A 367 9.48 -4.23 -11.26
C GLN A 367 8.23 -3.65 -11.88
N ILE A 368 7.85 -2.44 -11.48
CA ILE A 368 6.82 -1.66 -12.15
C ILE A 368 7.41 -1.06 -13.43
N TYR A 369 6.78 -1.36 -14.56
CA TYR A 369 7.19 -0.84 -15.85
C TYR A 369 5.98 -0.66 -16.78
N ARG A 370 5.76 0.57 -17.25
CA ARG A 370 4.65 0.92 -18.14
C ARG A 370 3.29 0.44 -17.64
N ASP A 371 2.99 0.78 -16.38
CA ASP A 371 1.74 0.43 -15.70
C ASP A 371 1.48 -1.08 -15.55
N GLN A 372 2.54 -1.89 -15.54
CA GLN A 372 2.51 -3.34 -15.29
C GLN A 372 3.51 -3.72 -14.21
N ILE A 373 3.23 -4.82 -13.52
CA ILE A 373 4.17 -5.51 -12.63
C ILE A 373 4.83 -6.61 -13.45
N ILE A 374 6.14 -6.48 -13.75
CA ILE A 374 6.84 -7.39 -14.66
C ILE A 374 7.90 -8.23 -13.95
N LYS A 375 8.04 -9.49 -14.36
CA LYS A 375 9.16 -10.36 -13.97
C LYS A 375 10.46 -9.82 -14.57
N LYS A 376 11.56 -9.96 -13.83
CA LYS A 376 12.90 -9.57 -14.26
C LYS A 376 13.84 -10.77 -14.29
N ASP A 377 15.02 -10.58 -14.90
CA ASP A 377 16.04 -11.61 -14.99
C ASP A 377 16.69 -11.97 -13.65
N ALA A 378 17.39 -13.10 -13.61
CA ALA A 378 18.08 -13.58 -12.42
C ALA A 378 19.13 -12.58 -11.88
N ALA A 379 19.75 -11.79 -12.76
CA ALA A 379 20.72 -10.79 -12.35
C ALA A 379 20.06 -9.64 -11.57
N TYR A 380 18.87 -9.21 -11.98
CA TYR A 380 18.05 -8.25 -11.23
C TYR A 380 17.66 -8.83 -9.86
N VAL A 381 17.10 -10.04 -9.82
CA VAL A 381 16.68 -10.71 -8.59
C VAL A 381 17.84 -10.80 -7.59
N LYS A 382 19.02 -11.25 -8.05
CA LYS A 382 20.22 -11.31 -7.19
C LYS A 382 20.64 -9.94 -6.64
N ARG A 383 20.55 -8.88 -7.46
CA ARG A 383 20.84 -7.51 -6.97
C ARG A 383 19.82 -7.05 -5.93
N GLN A 384 18.53 -7.37 -6.13
CA GLN A 384 17.48 -7.02 -5.17
C GLN A 384 17.69 -7.74 -3.83
N PHE A 385 18.01 -9.03 -3.81
CA PHE A 385 18.26 -9.75 -2.58
C PHE A 385 19.44 -9.16 -1.82
N LYS A 386 20.59 -8.92 -2.50
CA LYS A 386 21.73 -8.27 -1.88
C LYS A 386 21.39 -6.89 -1.31
N TYR A 387 20.57 -6.14 -2.02
CA TYR A 387 20.12 -4.83 -1.55
C TYR A 387 19.21 -4.97 -0.33
N LEU A 388 18.23 -5.85 -0.37
CA LEU A 388 17.29 -6.09 0.74
C LEU A 388 18.01 -6.57 1.99
N GLU A 389 18.98 -7.48 1.88
CA GLU A 389 19.84 -7.88 3.00
C GLU A 389 20.54 -6.66 3.64
N SER A 390 21.09 -5.75 2.82
CA SER A 390 21.84 -4.59 3.29
C SER A 390 21.02 -3.54 4.07
N ILE A 391 19.70 -3.59 3.92
CA ILE A 391 18.74 -2.68 4.59
C ILE A 391 17.89 -3.39 5.65
N SER A 392 18.07 -4.69 5.82
CA SER A 392 17.37 -5.54 6.80
C SER A 392 18.12 -5.64 8.13
N TYR A 393 17.53 -6.27 9.12
CA TYR A 393 18.09 -6.49 10.44
C TYR A 393 18.34 -7.98 10.67
N ASP A 394 19.62 -8.36 10.68
CA ASP A 394 20.10 -9.72 11.01
C ASP A 394 19.37 -10.84 10.23
N VAL A 395 19.20 -10.65 8.92
CA VAL A 395 18.63 -11.66 8.02
C VAL A 395 19.55 -11.96 6.85
N ALA A 396 19.44 -13.17 6.32
CA ALA A 396 20.00 -13.61 5.04
C ALA A 396 18.87 -13.93 4.08
N ILE A 397 19.07 -13.70 2.77
CA ILE A 397 18.11 -14.03 1.73
C ILE A 397 18.70 -15.09 0.81
N GLY A 398 18.13 -16.29 0.84
CA GLY A 398 18.55 -17.43 0.03
C GLY A 398 18.23 -17.27 -1.46
N ALA A 399 18.87 -18.08 -2.30
CA ALA A 399 18.59 -18.13 -3.72
C ALA A 399 17.16 -18.64 -4.03
N ASP A 400 16.56 -19.38 -3.12
CA ASP A 400 15.18 -19.84 -3.07
C ASP A 400 14.17 -18.78 -2.62
N ARG A 401 14.65 -17.51 -2.37
CA ARG A 401 13.89 -16.36 -1.90
C ARG A 401 13.55 -16.36 -0.41
N ALA A 402 13.92 -17.42 0.33
CA ALA A 402 13.69 -17.49 1.77
C ALA A 402 14.46 -16.40 2.51
N ILE A 403 13.81 -15.80 3.51
CA ILE A 403 14.39 -14.77 4.37
C ILE A 403 14.53 -15.38 5.76
N GLU A 404 15.77 -15.66 6.17
CA GLU A 404 16.08 -16.35 7.41
C GLU A 404 16.80 -15.43 8.40
N ALA A 405 16.56 -15.63 9.68
CA ALA A 405 17.32 -14.94 10.72
C ALA A 405 18.77 -15.44 10.75
N ILE A 406 19.73 -14.53 10.76
CA ILE A 406 21.12 -14.86 11.03
C ILE A 406 21.24 -15.16 12.52
N GLN A 407 21.50 -16.42 12.87
CA GLN A 407 21.79 -16.78 14.26
C GLN A 407 23.07 -16.07 14.71
N SER A 408 22.94 -15.14 15.67
CA SER A 408 24.11 -14.57 16.31
C SER A 408 24.90 -15.70 16.98
N LYS A 409 26.17 -15.89 16.58
CA LYS A 409 27.08 -16.81 17.28
C LYS A 409 27.04 -16.44 18.78
N PRO A 410 26.78 -17.39 19.69
CA PRO A 410 26.87 -17.10 21.11
C PRO A 410 28.25 -16.49 21.43
N PRO A 411 28.34 -15.50 22.31
CA PRO A 411 29.62 -14.92 22.69
C PRO A 411 30.53 -16.06 23.10
N ALA A 412 31.73 -16.10 22.50
CA ALA A 412 32.72 -17.10 22.86
C ALA A 412 32.87 -17.09 24.39
N SER A 413 32.55 -18.22 25.03
CA SER A 413 32.73 -18.37 26.48
C SER A 413 34.18 -18.06 26.80
N GLY A 414 34.41 -16.87 27.36
CA GLY A 414 35.73 -16.51 27.86
C GLY A 414 36.16 -17.57 28.86
N LYS A 415 37.21 -18.32 28.50
CA LYS A 415 37.93 -19.12 29.49
C LYS A 415 38.55 -18.13 30.45
N HIS A 416 38.06 -18.10 31.66
CA HIS A 416 38.77 -17.58 32.84
C HIS A 416 39.79 -18.61 33.34
#